data_896d087a7f99d8b32e0e2e38312684ac
#
_entry.id   896d087a7f99d8b32e0e2e38312684ac
#
_cell.length_a   1.000
_cell.length_b   1.000
_cell.length_c   1.000
_cell.angle_alpha   90.00
_cell.angle_beta   90.00
_cell.angle_gamma   90.00
#
_symmetry.space_group_name_H-M   'P 1'
#
loop_
_entity.id
_entity.type
_entity.pdbx_description
1 polymer ?
#
loop_
_entity_poly.entity_id
_entity_poly.type
_entity_poly.pdbx_seq_one_letter_code
_entity_poly.pdbx_strand_id
1 'polypeptide(L)'
;DGSHLTFPGMNPEIELRPHQKNAVAHQLYGENVLLAHVVGAGKTYEMVAAAMESKRLGLSQKNLFVVPNHLTEQWGAEFLQLYPGANILVATKKDFEPANRKKFCARIAMGNYDAIIIGHSQFERIPISDERQEAMLRKQIDDLEMAIQSARYEQDGGRYTVKQIEKTRKTLQTRLEKLNQKEKKDQVVTFEE
;
A
#
# COMPACT_ATOMS: atom_id res chain seq x y z
N ASP A 1 -22.67 -7.23 -5.60
CA ASP A 1 -22.68 -8.64 -6.02
C ASP A 1 -21.66 -8.86 -7.14
N GLY A 2 -20.75 -9.82 -6.92
CA GLY A 2 -19.67 -10.18 -7.87
C GLY A 2 -20.01 -11.36 -8.80
N SER A 3 -21.26 -11.82 -8.82
CA SER A 3 -21.67 -13.02 -9.59
C SER A 3 -21.47 -12.86 -11.10
N HIS A 4 -21.48 -11.63 -11.61
CA HIS A 4 -21.29 -11.29 -13.02
C HIS A 4 -19.82 -11.21 -13.44
N LEU A 5 -18.88 -11.24 -12.47
CA LEU A 5 -17.46 -11.14 -12.78
C LEU A 5 -16.95 -12.41 -13.47
N THR A 6 -16.19 -12.19 -14.52
CA THR A 6 -15.40 -13.20 -15.20
C THR A 6 -13.91 -12.90 -14.97
N PHE A 7 -13.08 -13.93 -14.95
CA PHE A 7 -11.67 -13.81 -14.62
C PHE A 7 -10.79 -14.36 -15.76
N PRO A 8 -10.65 -13.62 -16.87
CA PRO A 8 -9.84 -14.05 -18.00
C PRO A 8 -8.38 -14.28 -17.59
N GLY A 9 -7.80 -15.40 -18.04
CA GLY A 9 -6.42 -15.77 -17.71
C GLY A 9 -6.24 -16.48 -16.36
N MET A 10 -7.31 -16.59 -15.56
CA MET A 10 -7.30 -17.40 -14.36
C MET A 10 -7.23 -18.90 -14.72
N ASN A 11 -6.58 -19.68 -13.86
CA ASN A 11 -6.51 -21.13 -13.99
C ASN A 11 -7.92 -21.74 -14.07
N PRO A 12 -8.29 -22.44 -15.16
CA PRO A 12 -9.64 -22.97 -15.35
C PRO A 12 -10.01 -24.08 -14.37
N GLU A 13 -9.03 -24.69 -13.69
CA GLU A 13 -9.28 -25.71 -12.67
C GLU A 13 -9.65 -25.11 -11.31
N ILE A 14 -9.53 -23.78 -11.15
CA ILE A 14 -9.83 -23.07 -9.91
C ILE A 14 -11.10 -22.24 -10.11
N GLU A 15 -12.09 -22.47 -9.26
CA GLU A 15 -13.30 -21.66 -9.21
C GLU A 15 -13.36 -20.85 -7.93
N LEU A 16 -13.54 -19.53 -8.06
CA LEU A 16 -13.74 -18.65 -6.92
C LEU A 16 -15.15 -18.85 -6.33
N ARG A 17 -15.23 -19.00 -5.04
CA ARG A 17 -16.49 -19.13 -4.29
C ARG A 17 -17.30 -17.82 -4.34
N PRO A 18 -18.62 -17.84 -4.14
CA PRO A 18 -19.47 -16.66 -4.21
C PRO A 18 -18.99 -15.51 -3.30
N HIS A 19 -18.56 -15.80 -2.07
CA HIS A 19 -18.03 -14.77 -1.16
C HIS A 19 -16.73 -14.15 -1.68
N GLN A 20 -15.88 -14.92 -2.37
CA GLN A 20 -14.65 -14.41 -2.97
C GLN A 20 -14.95 -13.48 -4.16
N LYS A 21 -15.89 -13.87 -5.03
CA LYS A 21 -16.36 -13.02 -6.14
C LYS A 21 -16.95 -11.70 -5.62
N ASN A 22 -17.73 -11.75 -4.53
CA ASN A 22 -18.26 -10.56 -3.88
C ASN A 22 -17.15 -9.67 -3.28
N ALA A 23 -16.12 -10.27 -2.66
CA ALA A 23 -14.97 -9.55 -2.14
C ALA A 23 -14.17 -8.85 -3.26
N VAL A 24 -13.99 -9.52 -4.40
CA VAL A 24 -13.36 -8.94 -5.59
C VAL A 24 -14.17 -7.75 -6.10
N ALA A 25 -15.50 -7.89 -6.25
CA ALA A 25 -16.35 -6.79 -6.66
C ALA A 25 -16.25 -5.60 -5.71
N HIS A 26 -16.22 -5.87 -4.40
CA HIS A 26 -16.08 -4.83 -3.40
C HIS A 26 -14.75 -4.08 -3.50
N GLN A 27 -13.66 -4.79 -3.82
CA GLN A 27 -12.35 -4.17 -4.05
C GLN A 27 -12.31 -3.34 -5.35
N LEU A 28 -12.99 -3.78 -6.40
CA LEU A 28 -12.99 -3.09 -7.69
C LEU A 28 -13.83 -1.80 -7.68
N TYR A 29 -14.93 -1.80 -6.93
CA TYR A 29 -15.89 -0.69 -6.90
C TYR A 29 -15.79 0.19 -5.64
N GLY A 30 -15.01 -0.24 -4.64
CA GLY A 30 -14.73 0.51 -3.43
C GLY A 30 -13.45 1.33 -3.53
N GLU A 31 -13.27 2.31 -2.63
CA GLU A 31 -11.99 3.05 -2.53
C GLU A 31 -10.97 2.27 -1.72
N ASN A 32 -11.21 2.12 -0.40
CA ASN A 32 -10.39 1.34 0.51
C ASN A 32 -11.23 0.21 1.11
N VAL A 33 -10.70 -1.01 1.09
CA VAL A 33 -11.45 -2.19 1.51
C VAL A 33 -10.70 -2.96 2.59
N LEU A 34 -11.42 -3.35 3.63
CA LEU A 34 -10.95 -4.29 4.64
C LEU A 34 -11.58 -5.67 4.41
N LEU A 35 -10.76 -6.65 4.06
CA LEU A 35 -11.19 -8.06 3.95
C LEU A 35 -11.12 -8.74 5.33
N ALA A 36 -12.19 -8.63 6.11
CA ALA A 36 -12.28 -9.18 7.47
C ALA A 36 -12.76 -10.64 7.50
N HIS A 37 -12.52 -11.40 6.44
CA HIS A 37 -12.85 -12.82 6.39
C HIS A 37 -12.01 -13.64 7.36
N VAL A 38 -12.56 -14.74 7.86
CA VAL A 38 -11.84 -15.69 8.73
C VAL A 38 -10.60 -16.26 8.06
N VAL A 39 -9.69 -16.80 8.86
CA VAL A 39 -8.51 -17.51 8.34
C VAL A 39 -8.98 -18.72 7.52
N GLY A 40 -8.35 -18.93 6.37
CA GLY A 40 -8.71 -20.01 5.44
C GLY A 40 -9.86 -19.69 4.46
N ALA A 41 -10.45 -18.49 4.50
CA ALA A 41 -11.49 -18.07 3.54
C ALA A 41 -10.96 -17.87 2.10
N GLY A 42 -9.65 -17.89 1.88
CA GLY A 42 -9.04 -17.71 0.57
C GLY A 42 -8.79 -16.25 0.20
N LYS A 43 -8.50 -15.37 1.19
CA LYS A 43 -8.23 -13.95 0.97
C LYS A 43 -7.12 -13.66 -0.04
N THR A 44 -6.10 -14.51 -0.10
CA THR A 44 -5.03 -14.39 -1.11
C THR A 44 -5.61 -14.37 -2.52
N TYR A 45 -6.50 -15.31 -2.82
CA TYR A 45 -7.15 -15.38 -4.13
C TYR A 45 -8.09 -14.21 -4.39
N GLU A 46 -8.78 -13.71 -3.37
CA GLU A 46 -9.61 -12.50 -3.47
C GLU A 46 -8.78 -11.28 -3.90
N MET A 47 -7.63 -11.07 -3.24
CA MET A 47 -6.72 -9.95 -3.54
C MET A 47 -6.04 -10.12 -4.90
N VAL A 48 -5.58 -11.31 -5.24
CA VAL A 48 -4.93 -11.60 -6.53
C VAL A 48 -5.91 -11.41 -7.69
N ALA A 49 -7.12 -11.97 -7.58
CA ALA A 49 -8.15 -11.82 -8.61
C ALA A 49 -8.58 -10.36 -8.78
N ALA A 50 -8.75 -9.61 -7.69
CA ALA A 50 -9.07 -8.18 -7.73
C ALA A 50 -7.95 -7.37 -8.41
N ALA A 51 -6.68 -7.66 -8.12
CA ALA A 51 -5.55 -6.99 -8.74
C ALA A 51 -5.47 -7.25 -10.26
N MET A 52 -5.65 -8.50 -10.69
CA MET A 52 -5.64 -8.85 -12.10
C MET A 52 -6.80 -8.23 -12.86
N GLU A 53 -8.01 -8.22 -12.29
CA GLU A 53 -9.17 -7.55 -12.88
C GLU A 53 -9.01 -6.03 -12.90
N SER A 54 -8.47 -5.43 -11.84
CA SER A 54 -8.14 -4.00 -11.79
C SER A 54 -7.20 -3.61 -12.94
N LYS A 55 -6.17 -4.41 -13.19
CA LYS A 55 -5.26 -4.20 -14.32
C LYS A 55 -5.95 -4.39 -15.68
N ARG A 56 -6.74 -5.45 -15.82
CA ARG A 56 -7.50 -5.73 -17.06
C ARG A 56 -8.47 -4.60 -17.42
N LEU A 57 -9.11 -4.02 -16.41
CA LEU A 57 -10.03 -2.90 -16.54
C LEU A 57 -9.34 -1.54 -16.71
N GLY A 58 -8.00 -1.50 -16.63
CA GLY A 58 -7.24 -0.25 -16.72
C GLY A 58 -7.30 0.63 -15.47
N LEU A 59 -7.80 0.12 -14.35
CA LEU A 59 -7.87 0.82 -13.07
C LEU A 59 -6.50 0.88 -12.38
N SER A 60 -5.62 -0.07 -12.66
CA SER A 60 -4.25 -0.09 -12.19
C SER A 60 -3.29 -0.49 -13.31
N GLN A 61 -2.06 -0.01 -13.25
CA GLN A 61 -0.99 -0.42 -14.18
C GLN A 61 -0.12 -1.53 -13.58
N LYS A 62 0.18 -1.41 -12.30
CA LYS A 62 0.97 -2.35 -11.51
C LYS A 62 0.33 -2.50 -10.14
N ASN A 63 0.30 -3.72 -9.63
CA ASN A 63 -0.25 -4.02 -8.32
C ASN A 63 0.89 -4.36 -7.36
N LEU A 64 0.87 -3.75 -6.17
CA LEU A 64 1.88 -3.98 -5.13
C LEU A 64 1.24 -4.75 -3.97
N PHE A 65 1.82 -5.90 -3.65
CA PHE A 65 1.45 -6.69 -2.49
C PHE A 65 2.53 -6.57 -1.41
N VAL A 66 2.14 -6.01 -0.28
CA VAL A 66 3.00 -5.89 0.90
C VAL A 66 2.56 -6.94 1.90
N VAL A 67 3.41 -7.95 2.10
CA VAL A 67 3.06 -9.14 2.88
C VAL A 67 4.09 -9.38 4.00
N PRO A 68 3.79 -10.21 5.01
CA PRO A 68 4.79 -10.62 5.98
C PRO A 68 6.03 -11.22 5.29
N ASN A 69 7.22 -10.87 5.77
CA ASN A 69 8.48 -11.20 5.08
C ASN A 69 8.67 -12.67 4.75
N HIS A 70 8.15 -13.57 5.59
CA HIS A 70 8.25 -15.01 5.42
C HIS A 70 7.24 -15.61 4.44
N LEU A 71 6.27 -14.80 3.96
CA LEU A 71 5.20 -15.25 3.06
C LEU A 71 5.41 -14.81 1.60
N THR A 72 6.45 -14.06 1.28
CA THR A 72 6.66 -13.51 -0.07
C THR A 72 6.73 -14.59 -1.15
N GLU A 73 7.47 -15.66 -0.91
CA GLU A 73 7.61 -16.78 -1.86
C GLU A 73 6.29 -17.57 -1.99
N GLN A 74 5.61 -17.83 -0.87
CA GLN A 74 4.31 -18.49 -0.87
C GLN A 74 3.28 -17.68 -1.67
N TRP A 75 3.23 -16.36 -1.46
CA TRP A 75 2.36 -15.46 -2.22
C TRP A 75 2.63 -15.51 -3.73
N GLY A 76 3.91 -15.53 -4.12
CA GLY A 76 4.31 -15.70 -5.51
C GLY A 76 3.84 -17.02 -6.10
N ALA A 77 3.98 -18.12 -5.37
CA ALA A 77 3.52 -19.43 -5.80
C ALA A 77 1.98 -19.49 -5.94
N GLU A 78 1.24 -18.99 -4.94
CA GLU A 78 -0.23 -18.93 -4.97
C GLU A 78 -0.73 -18.02 -6.09
N PHE A 79 -0.03 -16.91 -6.36
CA PHE A 79 -0.34 -16.01 -7.47
C PHE A 79 -0.26 -16.74 -8.82
N LEU A 80 0.86 -17.42 -9.07
CA LEU A 80 1.07 -18.16 -10.31
C LEU A 80 0.20 -19.44 -10.41
N GLN A 81 -0.24 -20.00 -9.29
CA GLN A 81 -1.21 -21.07 -9.27
C GLN A 81 -2.58 -20.57 -9.79
N LEU A 82 -2.98 -19.37 -9.37
CA LEU A 82 -4.26 -18.78 -9.78
C LEU A 82 -4.17 -18.17 -11.19
N TYR A 83 -3.06 -17.49 -11.52
CA TYR A 83 -2.81 -16.89 -12.84
C TYR A 83 -1.45 -17.37 -13.41
N PRO A 84 -1.42 -18.54 -14.07
CA PRO A 84 -0.16 -19.13 -14.55
C PRO A 84 0.60 -18.27 -15.57
N GLY A 85 -0.12 -17.43 -16.31
CA GLY A 85 0.47 -16.53 -17.33
C GLY A 85 0.88 -15.16 -16.79
N ALA A 86 0.75 -14.90 -15.49
CA ALA A 86 1.08 -13.59 -14.93
C ALA A 86 2.59 -13.34 -14.88
N ASN A 87 2.98 -12.10 -15.14
CA ASN A 87 4.35 -11.62 -14.98
C ASN A 87 4.50 -10.94 -13.62
N ILE A 88 5.06 -11.65 -12.65
CA ILE A 88 5.23 -11.14 -11.28
C ILE A 88 6.69 -10.96 -10.91
N LEU A 89 6.94 -10.02 -9.99
CA LEU A 89 8.25 -9.79 -9.39
C LEU A 89 8.16 -10.05 -7.88
N VAL A 90 8.85 -11.08 -7.38
CA VAL A 90 8.93 -11.39 -5.96
C VAL A 90 10.25 -10.86 -5.42
N ALA A 91 10.18 -9.93 -4.47
CA ALA A 91 11.37 -9.34 -3.87
C ALA A 91 12.11 -10.33 -2.96
N THR A 92 13.42 -10.32 -3.07
CA THR A 92 14.33 -11.12 -2.23
C THR A 92 15.07 -10.20 -1.24
N LYS A 93 15.71 -10.80 -0.23
CA LYS A 93 16.55 -10.04 0.70
C LYS A 93 17.69 -9.29 0.00
N LYS A 94 18.27 -9.88 -1.04
CA LYS A 94 19.36 -9.28 -1.83
C LYS A 94 18.93 -8.02 -2.58
N ASP A 95 17.69 -7.94 -3.03
CA ASP A 95 17.17 -6.79 -3.75
C ASP A 95 17.16 -5.51 -2.89
N PHE A 96 17.05 -5.67 -1.56
CA PHE A 96 17.02 -4.57 -0.60
C PHE A 96 18.35 -4.30 0.11
N GLU A 97 19.42 -4.96 -0.27
CA GLU A 97 20.76 -4.56 0.13
C GLU A 97 21.08 -3.17 -0.44
N PRO A 98 21.84 -2.32 0.28
CA PRO A 98 22.13 -0.94 -0.15
C PRO A 98 22.62 -0.83 -1.59
N ALA A 99 23.46 -1.77 -2.04
CA ALA A 99 24.01 -1.79 -3.39
C ALA A 99 22.98 -2.13 -4.49
N ASN A 100 21.91 -2.87 -4.15
CA ASN A 100 20.95 -3.41 -5.11
C ASN A 100 19.62 -2.67 -5.10
N ARG A 101 19.30 -1.93 -4.03
CA ARG A 101 18.00 -1.28 -3.84
C ARG A 101 17.62 -0.36 -4.98
N LYS A 102 18.54 0.50 -5.40
CA LYS A 102 18.32 1.44 -6.52
C LYS A 102 17.97 0.70 -7.81
N LYS A 103 18.70 -0.38 -8.10
CA LYS A 103 18.47 -1.22 -9.27
C LYS A 103 17.13 -1.95 -9.20
N PHE A 104 16.73 -2.42 -8.01
CA PHE A 104 15.45 -3.07 -7.81
C PHE A 104 14.27 -2.11 -7.99
N CYS A 105 14.35 -0.91 -7.42
CA CYS A 105 13.34 0.14 -7.63
C CYS A 105 13.22 0.52 -9.11
N ALA A 106 14.34 0.66 -9.81
CA ALA A 106 14.32 0.91 -11.26
C ALA A 106 13.68 -0.25 -12.05
N ARG A 107 13.88 -1.51 -11.65
CA ARG A 107 13.17 -2.66 -12.25
C ARG A 107 11.66 -2.56 -12.04
N ILE A 108 11.22 -2.16 -10.85
CA ILE A 108 9.79 -1.95 -10.57
C ILE A 108 9.23 -0.84 -11.47
N ALA A 109 9.93 0.29 -11.57
CA ALA A 109 9.49 1.44 -12.34
C ALA A 109 9.37 1.12 -13.84
N MET A 110 10.42 0.51 -14.43
CA MET A 110 10.51 0.28 -15.86
C MET A 110 9.89 -1.05 -16.33
N GLY A 111 9.76 -2.03 -15.45
CA GLY A 111 9.26 -3.36 -15.79
C GLY A 111 7.75 -3.39 -16.01
N ASN A 112 7.30 -4.19 -16.96
CA ASN A 112 5.88 -4.43 -17.20
C ASN A 112 5.40 -5.64 -16.38
N TYR A 113 5.28 -5.45 -15.07
CA TYR A 113 4.78 -6.47 -14.14
C TYR A 113 3.27 -6.37 -13.92
N ASP A 114 2.62 -7.51 -13.74
CA ASP A 114 1.24 -7.58 -13.29
C ASP A 114 1.15 -7.34 -11.79
N ALA A 115 2.14 -7.85 -11.06
CA ALA A 115 2.25 -7.65 -9.63
C ALA A 115 3.70 -7.64 -9.14
N ILE A 116 3.93 -6.89 -8.07
CA ILE A 116 5.17 -6.88 -7.29
C ILE A 116 4.81 -7.35 -5.87
N ILE A 117 5.54 -8.32 -5.36
CA ILE A 117 5.33 -8.87 -4.01
C ILE A 117 6.57 -8.55 -3.17
N ILE A 118 6.38 -7.80 -2.10
CA ILE A 118 7.47 -7.39 -1.20
C ILE A 118 7.09 -7.65 0.26
N GLY A 119 8.10 -7.85 1.10
CA GLY A 119 7.91 -7.98 2.54
C GLY A 119 7.73 -6.62 3.24
N HIS A 120 7.04 -6.60 4.38
CA HIS A 120 6.81 -5.38 5.17
C HIS A 120 8.11 -4.62 5.46
N SER A 121 9.16 -5.29 5.95
CA SER A 121 10.44 -4.64 6.26
C SER A 121 11.19 -4.14 5.02
N GLN A 122 10.88 -4.66 3.86
CA GLN A 122 11.41 -4.20 2.59
C GLN A 122 10.67 -2.95 2.12
N PHE A 123 9.34 -2.95 2.22
CA PHE A 123 8.49 -1.81 1.89
C PHE A 123 8.86 -0.57 2.71
N GLU A 124 9.08 -0.73 4.03
CA GLU A 124 9.49 0.35 4.91
C GLU A 124 10.83 1.02 4.52
N ARG A 125 11.64 0.35 3.71
CA ARG A 125 12.93 0.88 3.22
C ARG A 125 12.83 1.66 1.92
N ILE A 126 11.66 1.67 1.27
CA ILE A 126 11.42 2.51 0.09
C ILE A 126 11.06 3.89 0.61
N PRO A 127 11.89 4.91 0.36
CA PRO A 127 11.60 6.25 0.83
C PRO A 127 10.44 6.85 0.03
N ILE A 128 9.67 7.70 0.70
CA ILE A 128 8.75 8.63 0.05
C ILE A 128 9.55 9.89 -0.26
N SER A 129 9.24 10.60 -1.36
CA SER A 129 9.91 11.86 -1.68
C SER A 129 9.80 12.86 -0.54
N ASP A 130 10.82 13.71 -0.38
CA ASP A 130 10.85 14.72 0.68
C ASP A 130 9.69 15.71 0.51
N GLU A 131 9.34 16.06 -0.73
CA GLU A 131 8.19 16.92 -1.09
C GLU A 131 6.86 16.30 -0.61
N ARG A 132 6.68 15.02 -0.83
CA ARG A 132 5.44 14.33 -0.41
C ARG A 132 5.37 14.12 1.09
N GLN A 133 6.51 13.84 1.74
CA GLN A 133 6.59 13.83 3.20
C GLN A 133 6.24 15.19 3.80
N GLU A 134 6.76 16.26 3.22
CA GLU A 134 6.46 17.62 3.62
C GLU A 134 4.97 17.93 3.48
N ALA A 135 4.38 17.64 2.32
CA ALA A 135 2.96 17.83 2.07
C ALA A 135 2.08 17.05 3.06
N MET A 136 2.42 15.80 3.36
CA MET A 136 1.70 15.00 4.36
C MET A 136 1.82 15.59 5.77
N LEU A 137 3.02 16.01 6.18
CA LEU A 137 3.23 16.62 7.50
C LEU A 137 2.48 17.95 7.64
N ARG A 138 2.51 18.79 6.60
CA ARG A 138 1.73 20.05 6.58
C ARG A 138 0.24 19.78 6.74
N LYS A 139 -0.31 18.86 5.94
CA LYS A 139 -1.73 18.50 6.05
C LYS A 139 -2.10 18.00 7.45
N GLN A 140 -1.28 17.14 8.05
CA GLN A 140 -1.53 16.65 9.41
C GLN A 140 -1.47 17.79 10.46
N ILE A 141 -0.58 18.76 10.29
CA ILE A 141 -0.50 19.93 11.17
C ILE A 141 -1.75 20.80 11.04
N ASP A 142 -2.21 21.06 9.80
CA ASP A 142 -3.43 21.83 9.52
C ASP A 142 -4.68 21.14 10.12
N ASP A 143 -4.80 19.83 9.97
CA ASP A 143 -5.89 19.03 10.55
C ASP A 143 -5.91 19.14 12.09
N LEU A 144 -4.73 19.10 12.73
CA LEU A 144 -4.61 19.26 14.19
C LEU A 144 -4.91 20.69 14.62
N GLU A 145 -4.58 21.70 13.83
CA GLU A 145 -4.91 23.11 14.13
C GLU A 145 -6.41 23.33 14.08
N MET A 146 -7.10 22.78 13.08
CA MET A 146 -8.56 22.79 13.01
C MET A 146 -9.19 22.08 14.21
N ALA A 147 -8.66 20.91 14.60
CA ALA A 147 -9.13 20.18 15.77
C ALA A 147 -8.94 20.96 17.08
N ILE A 148 -7.82 21.68 17.24
CA ILE A 148 -7.56 22.55 18.39
C ILE A 148 -8.59 23.69 18.43
N GLN A 149 -8.86 24.33 17.29
CA GLN A 149 -9.83 25.40 17.21
C GLN A 149 -11.24 24.90 17.58
N SER A 150 -11.69 23.79 17.01
CA SER A 150 -12.97 23.17 17.33
C SER A 150 -13.10 22.82 18.82
N ALA A 151 -12.06 22.19 19.39
CA ALA A 151 -12.06 21.83 20.82
C ALA A 151 -12.02 23.03 21.79
N ARG A 152 -11.56 24.20 21.31
CA ARG A 152 -11.60 25.45 22.11
C ARG A 152 -12.99 26.11 22.08
N TYR A 153 -13.78 25.90 21.02
CA TYR A 153 -15.14 26.40 20.91
C TYR A 153 -16.15 25.56 21.69
N GLU A 154 -15.92 24.27 21.84
CA GLU A 154 -16.72 23.39 22.67
C GLU A 154 -16.32 23.60 24.15
N GLN A 155 -17.17 24.28 24.92
CA GLN A 155 -16.94 24.64 26.33
C GLN A 155 -16.69 23.44 27.25
N ASP A 156 -16.85 22.20 26.77
CA ASP A 156 -16.71 20.95 27.52
C ASP A 156 -15.53 20.06 27.06
N GLY A 157 -14.79 20.48 26.05
CA GLY A 157 -13.60 19.78 25.53
C GLY A 157 -12.43 19.91 26.50
N GLY A 158 -12.23 18.92 27.33
CA GLY A 158 -11.27 18.96 28.44
C GLY A 158 -9.90 19.52 28.06
N ARG A 159 -9.39 20.46 28.82
CA ARG A 159 -8.04 21.06 28.70
C ARG A 159 -6.92 20.03 28.48
N TYR A 160 -7.14 18.79 28.90
CA TYR A 160 -6.22 17.67 28.69
C TYR A 160 -6.12 17.26 27.23
N THR A 161 -7.25 17.18 26.52
CA THR A 161 -7.30 16.81 25.11
C THR A 161 -6.61 17.86 24.23
N VAL A 162 -6.85 19.15 24.48
CA VAL A 162 -6.20 20.24 23.75
C VAL A 162 -4.67 20.21 23.94
N LYS A 163 -4.20 20.03 25.17
CA LYS A 163 -2.75 19.91 25.45
C LYS A 163 -2.10 18.72 24.74
N GLN A 164 -2.82 17.61 24.61
CA GLN A 164 -2.31 16.42 23.96
C GLN A 164 -2.19 16.64 22.43
N ILE A 165 -3.19 17.29 21.83
CA ILE A 165 -3.19 17.66 20.40
C ILE A 165 -2.06 18.69 20.14
N GLU A 166 -1.89 19.70 20.99
CA GLU A 166 -0.80 20.68 20.87
C GLU A 166 0.59 20.04 20.96
N LYS A 167 0.76 19.05 21.85
CA LYS A 167 2.01 18.28 21.94
C LYS A 167 2.30 17.50 20.65
N THR A 168 1.28 16.85 20.10
CA THR A 168 1.40 16.12 18.82
C THR A 168 1.75 17.08 17.68
N ARG A 169 1.05 18.21 17.57
CA ARG A 169 1.33 19.26 16.58
C ARG A 169 2.78 19.72 16.65
N LYS A 170 3.28 20.04 17.85
CA LYS A 170 4.67 20.47 18.06
C LYS A 170 5.68 19.42 17.62
N THR A 171 5.38 18.13 17.85
CA THR A 171 6.22 17.02 17.41
C THR A 171 6.28 16.96 15.89
N LEU A 172 5.14 17.11 15.20
CA LEU A 172 5.09 17.12 13.73
C LEU A 172 5.81 18.33 13.14
N GLN A 173 5.66 19.52 13.75
CA GLN A 173 6.40 20.73 13.35
C GLN A 173 7.92 20.55 13.45
N THR A 174 8.41 19.97 14.54
CA THR A 174 9.84 19.65 14.68
C THR A 174 10.33 18.65 13.62
N ARG A 175 9.46 17.72 13.23
CA ARG A 175 9.76 16.72 12.20
C ARG A 175 9.83 17.36 10.80
N LEU A 176 8.92 18.31 10.52
CA LEU A 176 8.90 19.09 9.30
C LEU A 176 10.16 19.99 9.18
N GLU A 177 10.55 20.65 10.26
CA GLU A 177 11.76 21.47 10.30
C GLU A 177 13.03 20.64 10.03
N LYS A 178 13.11 19.43 10.61
CA LYS A 178 14.22 18.50 10.35
C LYS A 178 14.27 18.03 8.92
N LEU A 179 13.10 17.79 8.29
CA LEU A 179 13.02 17.40 6.89
C LEU A 179 13.53 18.52 5.99
N ASN A 180 13.11 19.76 6.23
CA ASN A 180 13.51 20.94 5.47
C ASN A 180 15.01 21.30 5.63
N GLN A 181 15.64 20.91 6.75
CA GLN A 181 17.06 21.09 6.99
C GLN A 181 17.94 19.98 6.39
N LYS A 182 17.32 18.89 5.96
CA LYS A 182 18.03 17.78 5.34
C LYS A 182 18.48 18.20 3.94
N GLU A 183 19.77 18.49 3.78
CA GLU A 183 20.32 18.68 2.44
C GLU A 183 20.00 17.45 1.57
N LYS A 184 19.52 17.70 0.36
CA LYS A 184 19.22 16.65 -0.66
C LYS A 184 20.53 15.94 -1.02
N LYS A 185 20.96 15.01 -0.19
CA LYS A 185 22.25 14.33 -0.38
C LYS A 185 22.24 13.18 -1.35
N ASP A 186 21.08 12.62 -1.71
CA ASP A 186 21.03 11.54 -2.70
C ASP A 186 19.72 11.59 -3.50
N GLN A 187 19.86 11.56 -4.82
CA GLN A 187 18.75 11.20 -5.71
C GLN A 187 18.42 9.72 -5.49
N VAL A 188 17.58 9.44 -4.54
CA VAL A 188 17.06 8.11 -4.28
C VAL A 188 15.77 7.97 -5.07
N VAL A 189 15.65 6.88 -5.84
CA VAL A 189 14.37 6.50 -6.45
C VAL A 189 13.33 6.36 -5.35
N THR A 190 12.24 7.10 -5.47
CA THR A 190 11.17 7.12 -4.49
C THR A 190 9.97 6.31 -4.95
N PHE A 191 8.97 6.18 -4.10
CA PHE A 191 7.77 5.39 -4.39
C PHE A 191 6.87 6.01 -5.49
N GLU A 192 7.16 7.23 -5.93
CA GLU A 192 6.37 7.99 -6.92
C GLU A 192 6.92 7.87 -8.34
N GLU A 193 8.12 7.35 -8.50
CA GLU A 193 8.74 7.05 -9.79
C GLU A 193 8.49 5.58 -10.20
#